data_b727bd63fc45798f34abb0cdbc4fe96f
#
_entry.id   b727bd63fc45798f34abb0cdbc4fe96f
#
_cell.length_a   1.000
_cell.length_b   1.000
_cell.length_c   1.000
_cell.angle_alpha   90.00
_cell.angle_beta   90.00
_cell.angle_gamma   90.00
#
_symmetry.space_group_name_H-M   'P 1'
#
loop_
_entity.id
_entity.type
_entity.pdbx_description
1 polymer ?
#
loop_
_entity_poly.entity_id
_entity_poly.type
_entity_poly.pdbx_seq_one_letter_code
_entity_poly.pdbx_strand_id
1 'polypeptide(L)' 'MHKLARQKHILDRLSETGQLSISELVAELQVSADTIRRDLSDLEQQGVLQKS' A
#
# COMPACT_ATOMS: atom_id res chain seq x y z
N MET A 1 -13.15 1.97 2.05
CA MET A 1 -12.45 2.19 0.76
C MET A 1 -12.28 0.88 0.03
N HIS A 2 -12.49 0.86 -1.25
CA HIS A 2 -12.32 -0.33 -2.08
C HIS A 2 -10.87 -0.77 -2.15
N LYS A 3 -10.64 -2.07 -2.28
CA LYS A 3 -9.29 -2.62 -2.37
C LYS A 3 -8.47 -1.99 -3.49
N LEU A 4 -9.07 -1.84 -4.68
CA LEU A 4 -8.35 -1.25 -5.82
C LEU A 4 -8.00 0.21 -5.58
N ALA A 5 -8.91 0.98 -4.98
CA ALA A 5 -8.65 2.36 -4.65
C ALA A 5 -7.56 2.47 -3.58
N ARG A 6 -7.58 1.55 -2.62
CA ARG A 6 -6.57 1.51 -1.56
C ARG A 6 -5.19 1.19 -2.14
N GLN A 7 -5.12 0.20 -3.03
CA GLN A 7 -3.84 -0.16 -3.67
C GLN A 7 -3.32 0.96 -4.55
N LYS A 8 -4.21 1.67 -5.23
CA LYS A 8 -3.81 2.83 -6.02
C LYS A 8 -3.23 3.92 -5.13
N HIS A 9 -3.86 4.17 -3.99
CA HIS A 9 -3.34 5.16 -3.03
C HIS A 9 -1.94 4.78 -2.56
N ILE A 10 -1.72 3.49 -2.27
CA ILE A 10 -0.41 3.00 -1.84
C ILE A 10 0.64 3.28 -2.92
N LEU A 11 0.31 2.96 -4.17
CA LEU A 11 1.23 3.18 -5.28
C LEU A 11 1.50 4.66 -5.53
N ASP A 12 0.48 5.50 -5.38
CA ASP A 12 0.64 6.95 -5.52
C ASP A 12 1.60 7.48 -4.46
N ARG A 13 1.45 7.03 -3.22
CA ARG A 13 2.35 7.46 -2.14
C ARG A 13 3.78 7.01 -2.40
N LEU A 14 3.96 5.78 -2.87
CA LEU A 14 5.28 5.28 -3.19
C LEU A 14 5.93 6.12 -4.31
N SER A 15 5.14 6.46 -5.32
CA SER A 15 5.62 7.29 -6.44
C SER A 15 6.02 8.69 -5.98
N GLU A 16 5.28 9.27 -5.05
CA GLU A 16 5.54 10.62 -4.56
C GLU A 16 6.76 10.70 -3.66
N THR A 17 6.93 9.74 -2.75
CA THR A 17 7.94 9.81 -1.70
C THR A 17 9.08 8.83 -1.89
N GLY A 18 8.87 7.80 -2.70
CA GLY A 18 9.84 6.73 -2.87
C GLY A 18 9.90 5.77 -1.69
N GLN A 19 9.04 5.95 -0.71
CA GLN A 19 9.00 5.13 0.50
C GLN A 19 7.57 4.85 0.92
N LEU A 20 7.37 3.74 1.63
CA LEU A 20 6.07 3.40 2.20
C LEU A 20 6.19 3.26 3.69
N SER A 21 5.26 3.87 4.41
CA SER A 21 5.13 3.73 5.86
C SER A 21 3.79 3.12 6.17
N ILE A 22 3.78 1.94 6.80
CA ILE A 22 2.55 1.27 7.18
C ILE A 22 1.75 2.15 8.15
N SER A 23 2.44 2.80 9.10
CA SER A 23 1.77 3.68 10.06
C SER A 23 1.04 4.82 9.38
N GLU A 24 1.67 5.46 8.39
CA GLU A 24 1.04 6.54 7.66
C GLU A 24 -0.15 6.05 6.84
N LEU A 25 0.01 4.90 6.18
CA LEU A 25 -1.07 4.33 5.37
C LEU A 25 -2.27 3.94 6.24
N VAL A 26 -2.01 3.38 7.41
CA VAL A 26 -3.08 3.05 8.36
C VAL A 26 -3.87 4.31 8.72
N ALA A 27 -3.16 5.40 9.02
CA ALA A 27 -3.82 6.66 9.39
C ALA A 27 -4.58 7.26 8.20
N GLU A 28 -3.99 7.23 7.02
CA GLU A 28 -4.59 7.84 5.83
C GLU A 28 -5.81 7.06 5.34
N LEU A 29 -5.72 5.73 5.36
CA LEU A 29 -6.75 4.87 4.80
C LEU A 29 -7.72 4.35 5.85
N GLN A 30 -7.41 4.55 7.14
CA GLN A 30 -8.25 4.12 8.26
C GLN A 30 -8.54 2.62 8.21
N VAL A 31 -7.52 1.83 7.94
CA VAL A 31 -7.58 0.37 7.92
C VAL A 31 -6.49 -0.18 8.84
N SER A 32 -6.58 -1.48 9.16
CA SER A 32 -5.59 -2.10 10.03
C SER A 32 -4.25 -2.28 9.32
N ALA A 33 -3.19 -2.41 10.10
CA ALA A 33 -1.86 -2.70 9.56
C ALA A 33 -1.85 -4.02 8.80
N ASP A 34 -2.60 -5.02 9.28
CA ASP A 34 -2.69 -6.30 8.59
C ASP A 34 -3.26 -6.16 7.20
N THR A 35 -4.29 -5.31 7.05
CA THR A 35 -4.87 -5.04 5.74
C THR A 35 -3.84 -4.43 4.80
N ILE A 36 -3.06 -3.47 5.29
CA ILE A 36 -2.01 -2.85 4.48
C ILE A 36 -0.96 -3.87 4.08
N ARG A 37 -0.53 -4.73 5.00
CA ARG A 37 0.46 -5.76 4.70
C ARG A 37 -0.02 -6.72 3.63
N ARG A 38 -1.30 -7.10 3.68
CA ARG A 38 -1.90 -7.98 2.68
C ARG A 38 -1.93 -7.30 1.32
N ASP A 39 -2.31 -6.03 1.29
CA ASP A 39 -2.32 -5.27 0.04
C ASP A 39 -0.93 -5.17 -0.57
N LEU A 40 0.09 -4.91 0.26
CA LEU A 40 1.47 -4.86 -0.21
C LEU A 40 1.92 -6.20 -0.77
N SER A 41 1.56 -7.29 -0.09
CA SER A 41 1.90 -8.63 -0.56
C SER A 41 1.24 -8.92 -1.91
N ASP A 42 -0.04 -8.56 -2.06
CA ASP A 42 -0.75 -8.72 -3.32
C ASP A 42 -0.07 -7.95 -4.46
N LEU A 43 0.33 -6.71 -4.18
CA LEU A 43 1.00 -5.88 -5.18
C LEU A 43 2.36 -6.46 -5.57
N GLU A 44 3.09 -7.03 -4.62
CA GLU A 44 4.35 -7.70 -4.92
C GLU A 44 4.13 -8.91 -5.82
N GLN A 45 3.10 -9.71 -5.54
CA GLN A 45 2.79 -10.89 -6.34
C GLN A 45 2.37 -10.53 -7.75
N GLN A 46 1.73 -9.39 -7.92
CA GLN A 46 1.33 -8.90 -9.24
C GLN A 46 2.49 -8.30 -10.01
N GLY A 47 3.65 -8.15 -9.38
CA GLY A 47 4.82 -7.53 -10.01
C GLY A 47 4.74 -6.02 -10.08
N VAL A 48 3.79 -5.42 -9.38
CA VAL A 48 3.63 -3.95 -9.34
C VAL A 48 4.62 -3.33 -8.37
N LEU A 49 4.95 -4.04 -7.29
CA LEU A 49 5.97 -3.62 -6.33
C LEU A 49 7.15 -4.56 -6.42
N GLN A 50 8.33 -3.99 -6.38
CA GLN A 50 9.56 -4.79 -6.33
C GLN A 50 9.95 -4.99 -4.87
N LYS A 51 10.30 -6.23 -4.55
CA LYS A 51 10.82 -6.56 -3.25
C LYS A 51 12.31 -6.22 -3.23
N SER A 52 12.67 -5.34 -2.35
CA SER A 52 14.09 -4.96 -2.21
C SER A 52 14.86 -5.95 -1.38
#